data_ae0fb19a6891a45b1e096931ad727a33
#
_entry.id   ae0fb19a6891a45b1e096931ad727a33
#
_cell.length_a   1.000
_cell.length_b   1.000
_cell.length_c   1.000
_cell.angle_alpha   90.00
_cell.angle_beta   90.00
_cell.angle_gamma   90.00
#
_symmetry.space_group_name_H-M   'P 1'
#
loop_
_entity.id
_entity.type
_entity.pdbx_description
1 polymer ?
#
loop_
_entity_poly.entity_id
_entity_poly.type
_entity_poly.pdbx_seq_one_letter_code
_entity_poly.pdbx_strand_id
1 'polypeptide(L)'
;MFSVRYKAIALSALLLLFGCLCGCEKGSGAYIFKAAIVGNPKTLDPQTALADSSANIIYNTFRGLFGYDTEGNIVPDMAESYSVSGDGLEWTFTLRGGVYWYADDFSAKCTADDFVFAFRRLINPAVKSAGAADFFVLKNAEKINKGTMTDLSLLGVEAVNETTLKITLEYPDSDLPVLLASSAAMPCNEEFFETTEGRYGLSADCVASNGAFYVHTWSYDEWSEDSNYFILRRNTLNVPPDDESIPVGMNFFIDAKEACSDFCDGTFGAYITDSAEEISELSGKYTYNTYETAVWGLVFNPKRFSDAQLRLKFAEKCTFSDSDCYRSAWRITPPFNYGEKNSASLSADDIEMPASVNVVMPQNMELREQMNAVAQEWRTSFGISCSVFEPETQTYEQRLQSGDYDIALVRISGTNSSKYAYLSAFLSNSPRNFTGQNSKKFDHILDSAKKEQNEAIRESYYSEAESFLLESGLFAPVCSQTDYVFFGKKSQGMCYNPYLGAYIAIK
;
A
#
# COMPACT_ATOMS: atom_id res chain seq x y z
N MET A 1 -52.61 17.51 51.33
CA MET A 1 -52.50 16.87 50.01
C MET A 1 -51.70 17.69 48.95
N PHE A 2 -51.33 18.94 49.27
CA PHE A 2 -50.59 19.81 48.34
C PHE A 2 -49.04 19.74 48.48
N SER A 3 -48.52 19.28 49.59
CA SER A 3 -47.04 19.29 49.80
C SER A 3 -46.27 18.12 49.13
N VAL A 4 -46.95 17.03 48.79
CA VAL A 4 -46.33 15.83 48.15
C VAL A 4 -46.14 16.03 46.65
N ARG A 5 -47.02 16.79 45.99
CA ARG A 5 -46.92 17.07 44.53
C ARG A 5 -45.71 17.97 44.20
N TYR A 6 -45.40 18.94 45.06
CA TYR A 6 -44.23 19.84 44.79
C TYR A 6 -42.88 19.11 45.03
N LYS A 7 -42.81 18.13 45.95
CA LYS A 7 -41.58 17.34 46.14
C LYS A 7 -41.36 16.38 44.99
N ALA A 8 -42.42 15.82 44.38
CA ALA A 8 -42.31 14.95 43.20
C ALA A 8 -41.86 15.72 41.95
N ILE A 9 -42.40 16.95 41.74
CA ILE A 9 -42.02 17.83 40.64
C ILE A 9 -40.56 18.32 40.78
N ALA A 10 -40.15 18.68 42.01
CA ALA A 10 -38.77 19.10 42.28
C ALA A 10 -37.74 17.94 42.12
N LEU A 11 -38.17 16.70 42.45
CA LEU A 11 -37.28 15.50 42.27
C LEU A 11 -37.18 15.09 40.82
N SER A 12 -38.27 15.21 40.04
CA SER A 12 -38.24 14.94 38.57
C SER A 12 -37.49 16.04 37.81
N ALA A 13 -37.54 17.30 38.23
CA ALA A 13 -36.75 18.39 37.66
C ALA A 13 -35.27 18.23 37.95
N LEU A 14 -34.90 17.74 39.18
CA LEU A 14 -33.54 17.44 39.55
C LEU A 14 -32.96 16.24 38.81
N LEU A 15 -33.75 15.20 38.54
CA LEU A 15 -33.38 14.05 37.72
C LEU A 15 -33.24 14.40 36.23
N LEU A 16 -34.02 15.35 35.71
CA LEU A 16 -33.87 15.88 34.36
C LEU A 16 -32.64 16.80 34.22
N LEU A 17 -32.25 17.54 35.27
CA LEU A 17 -31.01 18.30 35.28
C LEU A 17 -29.75 17.39 35.37
N PHE A 18 -29.83 16.24 36.04
CA PHE A 18 -28.73 15.26 36.06
C PHE A 18 -28.61 14.46 34.77
N GLY A 19 -29.70 14.29 34.02
CA GLY A 19 -29.69 13.65 32.70
C GLY A 19 -29.11 14.52 31.57
N CYS A 20 -29.00 15.84 31.77
CA CYS A 20 -28.36 16.78 30.82
C CYS A 20 -26.87 17.03 31.12
N LEU A 21 -26.31 16.41 32.14
CA LEU A 21 -24.88 16.47 32.48
C LEU A 21 -24.08 15.23 32.04
N CYS A 22 -24.73 14.26 31.35
CA CYS A 22 -24.00 13.42 30.40
C CYS A 22 -23.72 14.25 29.15
N GLY A 23 -22.98 15.35 29.33
CA GLY A 23 -22.29 16.03 28.26
C GLY A 23 -21.42 14.97 27.60
N CYS A 24 -21.58 14.79 26.30
CA CYS A 24 -20.50 14.26 25.49
C CYS A 24 -19.22 14.92 26.01
N GLU A 25 -18.35 14.15 26.63
CA GLU A 25 -16.95 14.52 26.67
C GLU A 25 -16.58 14.70 25.20
N LYS A 26 -16.64 15.94 24.72
CA LYS A 26 -15.77 16.35 23.64
C LYS A 26 -14.38 16.12 24.20
N GLY A 27 -13.82 14.99 23.87
CA GLY A 27 -12.40 14.71 24.05
C GLY A 27 -11.62 15.59 23.07
N SER A 28 -11.68 16.91 23.27
CA SER A 28 -10.89 17.89 22.55
C SER A 28 -9.68 18.26 23.39
N GLY A 29 -8.79 17.33 23.58
CA GLY A 29 -7.45 17.61 24.04
C GLY A 29 -6.47 17.39 22.89
N ALA A 30 -5.60 18.36 22.65
CA ALA A 30 -4.46 18.19 21.76
C ALA A 30 -3.73 16.89 22.13
N TYR A 31 -3.66 15.93 21.19
CA TYR A 31 -3.04 14.62 21.43
C TYR A 31 -1.94 14.34 20.41
N ILE A 32 -0.99 13.50 20.81
CA ILE A 32 0.05 12.95 19.91
C ILE A 32 -0.37 11.53 19.54
N PHE A 33 -0.50 11.27 18.23
CA PHE A 33 -0.70 9.92 17.73
C PHE A 33 0.60 9.12 17.87
N LYS A 34 0.52 7.89 18.34
CA LYS A 34 1.67 7.00 18.46
C LYS A 34 1.32 5.62 17.88
N ALA A 35 2.24 5.04 17.13
CA ALA A 35 2.09 3.69 16.60
C ALA A 35 3.47 3.04 16.35
N ALA A 36 3.49 1.71 16.30
CA ALA A 36 4.62 0.96 15.78
C ALA A 36 4.63 0.99 14.25
N ILE A 37 5.83 1.00 13.66
CA ILE A 37 6.07 0.78 12.22
C ILE A 37 7.17 -0.26 12.04
N VAL A 38 7.16 -0.94 10.89
CA VAL A 38 8.13 -1.99 10.58
C VAL A 38 9.27 -1.41 9.74
N GLY A 39 10.50 -1.64 10.19
CA GLY A 39 11.74 -1.30 9.51
C GLY A 39 12.06 0.20 9.46
N ASN A 40 13.36 0.51 9.47
CA ASN A 40 13.86 1.87 9.31
C ASN A 40 13.93 2.24 7.82
N PRO A 41 13.31 3.36 7.36
CA PRO A 41 13.49 3.83 5.99
C PRO A 41 14.95 4.11 5.67
N LYS A 42 15.38 3.74 4.46
CA LYS A 42 16.72 4.11 3.97
C LYS A 42 16.78 5.56 3.52
N THR A 43 15.65 6.13 3.15
CA THR A 43 15.50 7.50 2.69
C THR A 43 14.05 7.95 2.81
N LEU A 44 13.86 9.25 2.99
CA LEU A 44 12.58 9.95 2.90
C LEU A 44 12.46 10.78 1.62
N ASP A 45 13.39 10.64 0.68
CA ASP A 45 13.26 11.24 -0.67
C ASP A 45 12.16 10.52 -1.46
N PRO A 46 11.01 11.16 -1.73
CA PRO A 46 9.86 10.49 -2.35
C PRO A 46 10.17 9.86 -3.72
N GLN A 47 11.10 10.44 -4.50
CA GLN A 47 11.46 9.94 -5.81
C GLN A 47 12.35 8.68 -5.77
N THR A 48 12.94 8.36 -4.61
CA THR A 48 13.86 7.21 -4.45
C THR A 48 13.43 6.24 -3.36
N ALA A 49 12.51 6.64 -2.47
CA ALA A 49 11.98 5.79 -1.42
C ALA A 49 11.18 4.61 -2.01
N LEU A 50 11.50 3.41 -1.57
CA LEU A 50 10.68 2.21 -1.82
C LEU A 50 9.64 2.13 -0.69
N ALA A 51 8.38 1.96 -1.07
CA ALA A 51 7.17 2.33 -0.34
C ALA A 51 7.07 1.96 1.16
N ASP A 52 7.47 0.75 1.59
CA ASP A 52 6.93 0.17 2.82
C ASP A 52 7.31 0.93 4.12
N SER A 53 8.56 1.02 4.48
CA SER A 53 8.96 1.64 5.76
C SER A 53 8.87 3.16 5.77
N SER A 54 8.96 3.83 4.61
CA SER A 54 8.91 5.29 4.49
C SER A 54 7.49 5.85 4.40
N ALA A 55 6.49 5.03 4.04
CA ALA A 55 5.13 5.49 3.74
C ALA A 55 4.48 6.24 4.91
N ASN A 56 4.60 5.73 6.14
CA ASN A 56 4.08 6.39 7.33
C ASN A 56 4.62 7.82 7.52
N ILE A 57 5.81 8.10 7.04
CA ILE A 57 6.44 9.42 7.17
C ILE A 57 6.09 10.27 5.95
N ILE A 58 6.33 9.76 4.73
CA ILE A 58 6.13 10.52 3.48
C ILE A 58 4.68 11.00 3.33
N TYR A 59 3.68 10.13 3.51
CA TYR A 59 2.27 10.51 3.31
C TYR A 59 1.71 11.43 4.40
N ASN A 60 2.42 11.65 5.49
CA ASN A 60 2.08 12.65 6.51
C ASN A 60 2.85 13.96 6.36
N THR A 61 3.99 13.95 5.66
CA THR A 61 4.88 15.10 5.51
C THR A 61 4.87 15.72 4.12
N PHE A 62 4.41 15.00 3.11
CA PHE A 62 4.24 15.50 1.74
C PHE A 62 2.77 15.45 1.29
N ARG A 63 2.42 16.32 0.35
CA ARG A 63 1.16 16.34 -0.37
C ARG A 63 1.42 16.34 -1.86
N GLY A 64 0.85 15.35 -2.56
CA GLY A 64 0.89 15.23 -4.02
C GLY A 64 -0.31 15.88 -4.71
N LEU A 65 -0.41 15.75 -6.03
CA LEU A 65 -1.58 16.21 -6.79
C LEU A 65 -2.85 15.50 -6.34
N PHE A 66 -2.75 14.19 -6.08
CA PHE A 66 -3.79 13.36 -5.49
C PHE A 66 -3.28 12.76 -4.18
N GLY A 67 -4.21 12.41 -3.31
CA GLY A 67 -4.00 11.75 -2.03
C GLY A 67 -5.09 10.70 -1.81
N TYR A 68 -5.34 10.36 -0.55
CA TYR A 68 -6.30 9.33 -0.16
C TYR A 68 -7.31 9.90 0.84
N ASP A 69 -8.56 9.44 0.74
CA ASP A 69 -9.58 9.68 1.76
C ASP A 69 -9.54 8.61 2.87
N THR A 70 -10.45 8.69 3.84
CA THR A 70 -10.55 7.75 4.98
C THR A 70 -10.88 6.32 4.58
N GLU A 71 -11.39 6.12 3.36
CA GLU A 71 -11.75 4.81 2.81
C GLU A 71 -10.64 4.25 1.92
N GLY A 72 -9.55 5.03 1.72
CA GLY A 72 -8.43 4.67 0.84
C GLY A 72 -8.69 4.95 -0.64
N ASN A 73 -9.76 5.69 -0.98
CA ASN A 73 -10.00 6.11 -2.35
C ASN A 73 -9.08 7.27 -2.72
N ILE A 74 -8.70 7.33 -4.00
CA ILE A 74 -7.87 8.40 -4.54
C ILE A 74 -8.72 9.63 -4.76
N VAL A 75 -8.30 10.73 -4.16
CA VAL A 75 -8.98 12.03 -4.23
C VAL A 75 -7.99 13.15 -4.59
N PRO A 76 -8.43 14.25 -5.24
CA PRO A 76 -7.58 15.42 -5.44
C PRO A 76 -7.11 16.00 -4.10
N ASP A 77 -5.80 16.32 -4.00
CA ASP A 77 -5.20 16.93 -2.82
C ASP A 77 -4.61 18.31 -3.14
N MET A 78 -3.34 18.41 -3.62
CA MET A 78 -2.79 19.68 -4.11
C MET A 78 -3.50 20.16 -5.39
N ALA A 79 -4.06 19.27 -6.19
CA ALA A 79 -4.95 19.64 -7.28
C ALA A 79 -6.29 20.12 -6.71
N GLU A 80 -6.55 21.44 -6.75
CA GLU A 80 -7.86 21.99 -6.44
C GLU A 80 -8.91 21.61 -7.49
N SER A 81 -8.48 21.60 -8.77
CA SER A 81 -9.25 21.12 -9.91
C SER A 81 -8.34 20.65 -11.04
N TYR A 82 -8.88 19.88 -11.96
CA TYR A 82 -8.18 19.49 -13.16
C TYR A 82 -9.12 19.34 -14.36
N SER A 83 -8.56 19.40 -15.56
CA SER A 83 -9.26 19.12 -16.83
C SER A 83 -8.41 18.23 -17.71
N VAL A 84 -9.09 17.43 -18.54
CA VAL A 84 -8.45 16.49 -19.47
C VAL A 84 -8.91 16.83 -20.88
N SER A 85 -7.97 16.83 -21.84
CA SER A 85 -8.28 17.05 -23.26
C SER A 85 -9.15 15.92 -23.81
N GLY A 86 -9.87 16.18 -24.91
CA GLY A 86 -10.79 15.20 -25.51
C GLY A 86 -10.12 13.91 -26.03
N ASP A 87 -8.80 13.95 -26.27
CA ASP A 87 -7.99 12.78 -26.65
C ASP A 87 -7.33 12.10 -25.45
N GLY A 88 -7.53 12.62 -24.22
CA GLY A 88 -6.97 12.06 -22.99
C GLY A 88 -5.48 12.29 -22.80
N LEU A 89 -4.80 13.06 -23.66
CA LEU A 89 -3.35 13.22 -23.66
C LEU A 89 -2.87 14.40 -22.81
N GLU A 90 -3.66 15.44 -22.64
CA GLU A 90 -3.27 16.63 -21.88
C GLU A 90 -4.12 16.77 -20.62
N TRP A 91 -3.44 16.82 -19.48
CA TRP A 91 -4.04 17.05 -18.16
C TRP A 91 -3.55 18.41 -17.64
N THR A 92 -4.48 19.28 -17.30
CA THR A 92 -4.16 20.60 -16.74
C THR A 92 -4.71 20.68 -15.33
N PHE A 93 -3.84 20.92 -14.37
CA PHE A 93 -4.16 21.00 -12.94
C PHE A 93 -4.08 22.44 -12.47
N THR A 94 -5.09 22.88 -11.71
CA THR A 94 -5.02 24.10 -10.90
C THR A 94 -4.62 23.67 -9.49
N LEU A 95 -3.50 24.18 -9.00
CA LEU A 95 -3.00 23.85 -7.67
C LEU A 95 -3.71 24.68 -6.60
N ARG A 96 -3.96 24.05 -5.47
CA ARG A 96 -4.46 24.69 -4.25
C ARG A 96 -3.45 25.72 -3.75
N GLY A 97 -3.93 26.95 -3.54
CA GLY A 97 -3.09 28.02 -2.96
C GLY A 97 -2.91 27.88 -1.46
N GLY A 98 -1.92 28.60 -0.92
CA GLY A 98 -1.69 28.67 0.53
C GLY A 98 -1.03 27.44 1.14
N VAL A 99 -0.37 26.62 0.36
CA VAL A 99 0.46 25.50 0.83
C VAL A 99 1.92 25.90 0.80
N TYR A 100 2.62 25.64 1.90
CA TYR A 100 4.00 26.05 2.10
C TYR A 100 4.90 24.86 2.41
N TRP A 101 6.10 24.90 1.90
CA TRP A 101 7.23 24.11 2.36
C TRP A 101 7.68 24.59 3.74
N TYR A 102 8.11 23.67 4.57
CA TYR A 102 8.67 23.94 5.90
C TYR A 102 9.80 22.96 6.22
N ALA A 103 10.90 23.48 6.70
CA ALA A 103 11.94 22.84 7.50
C ALA A 103 12.38 23.85 8.57
N ASP A 104 13.15 23.45 9.58
CA ASP A 104 13.44 24.32 10.76
C ASP A 104 13.92 25.73 10.39
N ASP A 105 14.79 25.87 9.36
CA ASP A 105 15.34 27.15 8.91
C ASP A 105 14.90 27.52 7.47
N PHE A 106 13.85 26.87 6.96
CA PHE A 106 13.39 27.06 5.58
C PHE A 106 11.87 27.14 5.47
N SER A 107 11.37 28.06 4.67
CA SER A 107 9.97 28.10 4.24
C SER A 107 9.83 28.75 2.88
N ALA A 108 9.00 28.17 2.01
CA ALA A 108 8.69 28.67 0.68
C ALA A 108 7.26 28.28 0.28
N LYS A 109 6.66 28.95 -0.72
CA LYS A 109 5.41 28.47 -1.31
C LYS A 109 5.64 27.18 -2.08
N CYS A 110 4.69 26.25 -2.00
CA CYS A 110 4.65 25.11 -2.91
C CYS A 110 4.00 25.53 -4.24
N THR A 111 4.69 25.33 -5.35
CA THR A 111 4.28 25.78 -6.69
C THR A 111 4.31 24.65 -7.72
N ALA A 112 3.88 24.95 -8.95
CA ALA A 112 3.94 24.00 -10.06
C ALA A 112 5.39 23.63 -10.45
N ASP A 113 6.35 24.53 -10.22
CA ASP A 113 7.77 24.27 -10.50
C ASP A 113 8.33 23.16 -9.61
N ASP A 114 7.86 23.03 -8.35
CA ASP A 114 8.26 21.95 -7.45
C ASP A 114 7.86 20.56 -7.99
N PHE A 115 6.72 20.47 -8.66
CA PHE A 115 6.29 19.25 -9.36
C PHE A 115 7.14 19.00 -10.60
N VAL A 116 7.41 20.01 -11.41
CA VAL A 116 8.27 19.88 -12.60
C VAL A 116 9.65 19.38 -12.19
N PHE A 117 10.24 19.95 -11.14
CA PHE A 117 11.54 19.52 -10.63
C PHE A 117 11.50 18.07 -10.15
N ALA A 118 10.50 17.69 -9.37
CA ALA A 118 10.32 16.32 -8.87
C ALA A 118 10.21 15.29 -10.02
N PHE A 119 9.37 15.55 -11.04
CA PHE A 119 9.23 14.65 -12.19
C PHE A 119 10.50 14.55 -13.02
N ARG A 120 11.24 15.66 -13.20
CA ARG A 120 12.56 15.62 -13.85
C ARG A 120 13.56 14.78 -13.09
N ARG A 121 13.58 14.88 -11.76
CA ARG A 121 14.41 14.02 -10.89
C ARG A 121 14.01 12.56 -11.03
N LEU A 122 12.71 12.24 -10.91
CA LEU A 122 12.16 10.89 -11.01
C LEU A 122 12.62 10.17 -12.29
N ILE A 123 12.56 10.88 -13.44
CA ILE A 123 12.89 10.31 -14.76
C ILE A 123 14.38 10.36 -15.08
N ASN A 124 15.16 11.20 -14.41
CA ASN A 124 16.60 11.31 -14.66
C ASN A 124 17.33 9.99 -14.37
N PRO A 125 18.01 9.38 -15.37
CA PRO A 125 18.70 8.09 -15.17
C PRO A 125 19.80 8.15 -14.10
N ALA A 126 20.35 9.33 -13.81
CA ALA A 126 21.36 9.51 -12.76
C ALA A 126 20.80 9.28 -11.34
N VAL A 127 19.52 9.51 -11.12
CA VAL A 127 18.83 9.31 -9.83
C VAL A 127 18.58 7.82 -9.55
N LYS A 128 18.42 7.02 -10.61
CA LYS A 128 18.15 5.56 -10.51
C LYS A 128 16.88 5.25 -9.71
N SER A 129 15.85 6.08 -9.86
CA SER A 129 14.56 5.84 -9.21
C SER A 129 13.97 4.50 -9.67
N ALA A 130 13.60 3.65 -8.70
CA ALA A 130 12.93 2.37 -8.99
C ALA A 130 11.50 2.59 -9.56
N GLY A 131 10.85 3.71 -9.23
CA GLY A 131 9.51 4.06 -9.71
C GLY A 131 9.49 4.74 -11.08
N ALA A 132 10.64 5.04 -11.69
CA ALA A 132 10.69 5.79 -12.96
C ALA A 132 9.91 5.12 -14.10
N ALA A 133 9.93 3.79 -14.17
CA ALA A 133 9.28 3.04 -15.25
C ALA A 133 7.75 3.16 -15.22
N ASP A 134 7.14 3.35 -14.05
CA ASP A 134 5.70 3.52 -13.92
C ASP A 134 5.22 4.82 -14.57
N PHE A 135 6.11 5.81 -14.69
CA PHE A 135 5.85 7.12 -15.28
C PHE A 135 6.26 7.23 -16.76
N PHE A 136 6.55 6.13 -17.47
CA PHE A 136 6.84 6.17 -18.91
C PHE A 136 5.61 6.52 -19.76
N VAL A 137 4.44 6.61 -19.17
CA VAL A 137 3.24 7.23 -19.76
C VAL A 137 3.43 8.74 -20.03
N LEU A 138 4.28 9.43 -19.28
CA LEU A 138 4.59 10.83 -19.52
C LEU A 138 5.37 10.99 -20.83
N LYS A 139 4.99 11.98 -21.64
CA LYS A 139 5.65 12.27 -22.90
C LYS A 139 7.18 12.39 -22.74
N ASN A 140 7.92 11.65 -23.57
CA ASN A 140 9.38 11.55 -23.60
C ASN A 140 10.05 10.91 -22.37
N ALA A 141 9.30 10.50 -21.33
CA ALA A 141 9.88 9.97 -20.10
C ALA A 141 10.76 8.73 -20.34
N GLU A 142 10.29 7.75 -21.11
CA GLU A 142 11.06 6.55 -21.43
C GLU A 142 12.35 6.86 -22.20
N LYS A 143 12.29 7.79 -23.19
CA LYS A 143 13.45 8.19 -24.00
C LYS A 143 14.50 8.88 -23.13
N ILE A 144 14.08 9.73 -22.21
CA ILE A 144 14.95 10.41 -21.27
C ILE A 144 15.59 9.40 -20.30
N ASN A 145 14.78 8.55 -19.68
CA ASN A 145 15.27 7.58 -18.70
C ASN A 145 16.23 6.55 -19.33
N LYS A 146 16.02 6.15 -20.59
CA LYS A 146 16.92 5.28 -21.35
C LYS A 146 18.15 6.02 -21.93
N GLY A 147 18.28 7.32 -21.73
CA GLY A 147 19.40 8.13 -22.21
C GLY A 147 19.43 8.38 -23.72
N THR A 148 18.34 8.05 -24.45
CA THR A 148 18.21 8.38 -25.88
C THR A 148 17.83 9.84 -26.13
N MET A 149 17.36 10.52 -25.10
CA MET A 149 17.09 11.94 -25.01
C MET A 149 17.71 12.45 -23.70
N THR A 150 18.55 13.49 -23.77
CA THR A 150 19.28 13.99 -22.59
C THR A 150 18.70 15.28 -22.02
N ASP A 151 17.85 15.97 -22.77
CA ASP A 151 17.22 17.22 -22.34
C ASP A 151 15.98 16.92 -21.48
N LEU A 152 16.11 17.12 -20.17
CA LEU A 152 15.02 16.94 -19.21
C LEU A 152 13.88 17.95 -19.40
N SER A 153 14.12 19.07 -20.07
CA SER A 153 13.08 20.09 -20.31
C SER A 153 12.03 19.63 -21.31
N LEU A 154 12.32 18.57 -22.08
CA LEU A 154 11.41 17.96 -23.05
C LEU A 154 10.46 16.93 -22.43
N LEU A 155 10.57 16.67 -21.12
CA LEU A 155 9.59 15.87 -20.38
C LEU A 155 8.22 16.53 -20.47
N GLY A 156 7.17 15.74 -20.68
CA GLY A 156 5.78 16.21 -20.78
C GLY A 156 5.20 16.74 -19.48
N VAL A 157 5.96 17.53 -18.70
CA VAL A 157 5.50 18.16 -17.46
C VAL A 157 5.97 19.62 -17.47
N GLU A 158 5.04 20.56 -17.37
CA GLU A 158 5.30 22.00 -17.53
C GLU A 158 4.55 22.81 -16.46
N ALA A 159 5.23 23.73 -15.81
CA ALA A 159 4.60 24.79 -15.02
C ALA A 159 4.18 25.93 -15.96
N VAL A 160 2.88 26.05 -16.21
CA VAL A 160 2.33 27.15 -17.01
C VAL A 160 2.45 28.49 -16.25
N ASN A 161 2.28 28.41 -14.94
CA ASN A 161 2.53 29.47 -13.95
C ASN A 161 2.62 28.84 -12.55
N GLU A 162 2.82 29.63 -11.49
CA GLU A 162 2.99 29.16 -10.12
C GLU A 162 1.91 28.16 -9.64
N THR A 163 0.68 28.27 -10.16
CA THR A 163 -0.47 27.48 -9.71
C THR A 163 -1.08 26.59 -10.79
N THR A 164 -0.49 26.55 -11.98
CA THR A 164 -1.01 25.74 -13.10
C THR A 164 0.05 24.80 -13.61
N LEU A 165 -0.17 23.50 -13.42
CA LEU A 165 0.69 22.43 -13.92
C LEU A 165 0.00 21.74 -15.10
N LYS A 166 0.75 21.54 -16.19
CA LYS A 166 0.32 20.77 -17.35
C LYS A 166 1.12 19.48 -17.47
N ILE A 167 0.44 18.35 -17.63
CA ILE A 167 1.02 17.04 -17.87
C ILE A 167 0.56 16.56 -19.25
N THR A 168 1.52 16.16 -20.09
CA THR A 168 1.27 15.59 -21.42
C THR A 168 1.72 14.14 -21.45
N LEU A 169 0.88 13.24 -21.97
CA LEU A 169 1.08 11.80 -22.01
C LEU A 169 1.53 11.35 -23.41
N GLU A 170 2.21 10.20 -23.51
CA GLU A 170 2.51 9.47 -24.76
C GLU A 170 1.27 8.75 -25.29
N TYR A 171 0.40 8.27 -24.41
CA TYR A 171 -0.88 7.64 -24.69
C TYR A 171 -1.87 7.97 -23.56
N PRO A 172 -3.18 7.93 -23.84
CA PRO A 172 -4.17 8.22 -22.79
C PRO A 172 -4.08 7.16 -21.68
N ASP A 173 -4.13 7.60 -20.43
CA ASP A 173 -4.13 6.72 -19.26
C ASP A 173 -5.16 7.21 -18.23
N SER A 174 -6.23 6.44 -18.05
CA SER A 174 -7.28 6.75 -17.06
C SER A 174 -6.83 6.51 -15.63
N ASP A 175 -5.77 5.74 -15.42
CA ASP A 175 -5.20 5.43 -14.11
C ASP A 175 -4.10 6.45 -13.70
N LEU A 176 -3.90 7.51 -14.50
CA LEU A 176 -2.97 8.59 -14.14
C LEU A 176 -3.17 9.13 -12.72
N PRO A 177 -4.38 9.35 -12.19
CA PRO A 177 -4.60 9.76 -10.80
C PRO A 177 -3.97 8.80 -9.78
N VAL A 178 -3.96 7.49 -10.07
CA VAL A 178 -3.33 6.46 -9.23
C VAL A 178 -1.82 6.68 -9.15
N LEU A 179 -1.19 6.91 -10.30
CA LEU A 179 0.26 7.21 -10.35
C LEU A 179 0.58 8.52 -9.64
N LEU A 180 -0.25 9.55 -9.81
CA LEU A 180 -0.07 10.87 -9.21
C LEU A 180 -0.35 10.90 -7.70
N ALA A 181 -1.00 9.87 -7.14
CA ALA A 181 -1.15 9.68 -5.69
C ALA A 181 0.04 8.95 -5.05
N SER A 182 0.94 8.37 -5.85
CA SER A 182 2.11 7.66 -5.34
C SER A 182 3.16 8.63 -4.77
N SER A 183 4.00 8.13 -3.85
CA SER A 183 5.08 8.91 -3.26
C SER A 183 6.04 9.47 -4.33
N ALA A 184 6.31 8.70 -5.38
CA ALA A 184 7.21 9.12 -6.47
C ALA A 184 6.77 10.39 -7.20
N ALA A 185 5.45 10.70 -7.19
CA ALA A 185 4.86 11.90 -7.79
C ALA A 185 4.78 13.11 -6.83
N MET A 186 5.23 12.97 -5.57
CA MET A 186 5.24 14.07 -4.62
C MET A 186 6.20 15.18 -5.11
N PRO A 187 5.88 16.46 -4.86
CA PRO A 187 6.73 17.57 -5.27
C PRO A 187 8.05 17.61 -4.50
N CYS A 188 9.02 18.33 -5.02
CA CYS A 188 10.32 18.56 -4.39
C CYS A 188 10.72 20.02 -4.61
N ASN A 189 11.03 20.75 -3.54
CA ASN A 189 11.50 22.12 -3.66
C ASN A 189 12.97 22.13 -4.09
N GLU A 190 13.26 22.76 -5.25
CA GLU A 190 14.61 22.77 -5.85
C GLU A 190 15.60 23.54 -4.97
N GLU A 191 15.22 24.70 -4.45
CA GLU A 191 16.09 25.52 -3.60
C GLU A 191 16.52 24.75 -2.35
N PHE A 192 15.58 24.15 -1.64
CA PHE A 192 15.90 23.33 -0.46
C PHE A 192 16.73 22.10 -0.84
N PHE A 193 16.37 21.42 -1.92
CA PHE A 193 17.11 20.23 -2.39
C PHE A 193 18.60 20.54 -2.59
N GLU A 194 18.92 21.65 -3.24
CA GLU A 194 20.30 22.06 -3.51
C GLU A 194 21.07 22.34 -2.20
N THR A 195 20.41 22.87 -1.16
CA THR A 195 21.06 23.10 0.15
C THR A 195 21.50 21.82 0.85
N THR A 196 20.89 20.68 0.52
CA THR A 196 21.22 19.39 1.16
C THR A 196 22.51 18.76 0.65
N GLU A 197 23.12 19.28 -0.42
CA GLU A 197 24.38 18.79 -0.98
C GLU A 197 24.38 17.27 -1.24
N GLY A 198 23.28 16.74 -1.80
CA GLY A 198 23.10 15.33 -2.12
C GLY A 198 22.64 14.45 -0.95
N ARG A 199 22.30 15.03 0.18
CA ARG A 199 21.78 14.31 1.37
C ARG A 199 20.25 14.36 1.51
N TYR A 200 19.54 14.85 0.49
CA TYR A 200 18.08 14.97 0.54
C TYR A 200 17.42 13.64 0.94
N GLY A 201 16.57 13.69 1.96
CA GLY A 201 15.85 12.53 2.48
C GLY A 201 16.66 11.58 3.38
N LEU A 202 17.94 11.88 3.73
CA LEU A 202 18.78 10.99 4.52
C LEU A 202 18.80 11.29 6.04
N SER A 203 18.26 12.44 6.45
CA SER A 203 18.13 12.83 7.86
C SER A 203 17.00 13.85 8.01
N ALA A 204 16.55 14.10 9.23
CA ALA A 204 15.43 15.01 9.51
C ALA A 204 15.68 16.44 8.99
N ASP A 205 16.90 16.95 9.14
CA ASP A 205 17.35 18.26 8.67
C ASP A 205 17.49 18.37 7.13
N CYS A 206 17.45 17.24 6.42
CA CYS A 206 17.52 17.17 4.96
C CYS A 206 16.16 16.86 4.32
N VAL A 207 15.03 17.16 4.99
CA VAL A 207 13.67 17.00 4.49
C VAL A 207 12.89 18.28 4.71
N ALA A 208 12.47 18.95 3.62
CA ALA A 208 11.41 19.96 3.70
C ALA A 208 10.06 19.30 3.39
N SER A 209 9.03 19.73 4.10
CA SER A 209 7.68 19.12 4.06
C SER A 209 6.64 20.14 3.61
N ASN A 210 5.79 19.77 2.65
CA ASN A 210 4.62 20.57 2.24
C ASN A 210 3.30 19.99 2.79
N GLY A 211 3.38 18.96 3.63
CA GLY A 211 2.24 18.29 4.23
C GLY A 211 1.74 18.91 5.52
N ALA A 212 0.88 18.18 6.22
CA ALA A 212 0.31 18.56 7.51
C ALA A 212 1.34 18.50 8.66
N PHE A 213 2.37 17.68 8.50
CA PHE A 213 3.45 17.51 9.45
C PHE A 213 4.81 17.71 8.79
N TYR A 214 5.84 17.89 9.60
CA TYR A 214 7.25 17.86 9.18
C TYR A 214 8.04 16.91 10.07
N VAL A 215 9.17 16.42 9.55
CA VAL A 215 10.07 15.53 10.30
C VAL A 215 10.87 16.39 11.30
N HIS A 216 10.54 16.28 12.60
CA HIS A 216 11.28 16.97 13.63
C HIS A 216 12.47 16.16 14.14
N THR A 217 12.29 14.83 14.25
CA THR A 217 13.35 13.93 14.68
C THR A 217 13.26 12.63 13.92
N TRP A 218 14.41 12.14 13.47
CA TRP A 218 14.61 10.78 13.00
C TRP A 218 15.81 10.22 13.76
N SER A 219 15.55 9.28 14.66
CA SER A 219 16.56 8.60 15.45
C SER A 219 16.56 7.13 15.11
N TYR A 220 17.72 6.59 14.80
CA TYR A 220 17.90 5.16 14.57
C TYR A 220 19.30 4.74 15.00
N ASP A 221 19.35 3.74 15.86
CA ASP A 221 20.58 3.07 16.27
C ASP A 221 20.36 1.56 16.22
N GLU A 222 21.05 0.90 15.32
CA GLU A 222 20.96 -0.57 15.14
C GLU A 222 21.26 -1.36 16.42
N TRP A 223 21.98 -0.75 17.36
CA TRP A 223 22.43 -1.36 18.62
C TRP A 223 21.58 -0.97 19.85
N SER A 224 20.57 -0.12 19.66
CA SER A 224 19.73 0.42 20.74
C SER A 224 18.25 0.34 20.37
N GLU A 225 17.49 -0.51 21.06
CA GLU A 225 16.05 -0.68 20.81
C GLU A 225 15.23 0.55 21.22
N ASP A 226 15.65 1.30 22.23
CA ASP A 226 14.91 2.45 22.79
C ASP A 226 15.10 3.75 21.98
N SER A 227 15.99 3.75 20.98
CA SER A 227 16.38 4.96 20.24
C SER A 227 15.80 5.03 18.82
N ASN A 228 14.93 4.11 18.45
CA ASN A 228 14.48 3.90 17.08
C ASN A 228 13.08 4.47 16.86
N TYR A 229 13.00 5.76 16.49
CA TYR A 229 11.72 6.42 16.33
C TYR A 229 11.78 7.63 15.38
N PHE A 230 10.59 8.01 14.90
CA PHE A 230 10.30 9.31 14.28
C PHE A 230 9.43 10.17 15.19
N ILE A 231 9.71 11.47 15.22
CA ILE A 231 8.81 12.49 15.76
C ILE A 231 8.43 13.43 14.62
N LEU A 232 7.17 13.42 14.27
CA LEU A 232 6.57 14.39 13.37
C LEU A 232 5.85 15.46 14.18
N ARG A 233 6.00 16.72 13.80
CA ARG A 233 5.29 17.85 14.37
C ARG A 233 4.41 18.52 13.33
N ARG A 234 3.33 19.13 13.79
CA ARG A 234 2.40 19.85 12.92
C ARG A 234 3.10 21.00 12.21
N ASN A 235 2.96 21.04 10.88
CA ASN A 235 3.37 22.18 10.07
C ASN A 235 2.32 23.30 10.22
N THR A 236 2.60 24.28 11.06
CA THR A 236 1.68 25.36 11.39
C THR A 236 1.47 26.37 10.25
N LEU A 237 2.25 26.31 9.17
CA LEU A 237 2.00 27.07 7.94
C LEU A 237 0.86 26.48 7.12
N ASN A 238 0.65 25.15 7.19
CA ASN A 238 -0.35 24.43 6.42
C ASN A 238 -1.56 24.00 7.28
N VAL A 239 -1.40 23.88 8.59
CA VAL A 239 -2.46 23.47 9.54
C VAL A 239 -2.54 24.46 10.67
N PRO A 240 -3.69 25.11 10.89
CA PRO A 240 -3.87 26.02 12.01
C PRO A 240 -3.54 25.36 13.37
N PRO A 241 -2.93 26.09 14.31
CA PRO A 241 -2.55 25.52 15.61
C PRO A 241 -3.73 25.01 16.45
N ASP A 242 -4.90 25.57 16.23
CA ASP A 242 -6.18 25.27 16.91
C ASP A 242 -7.05 24.24 16.13
N ASP A 243 -6.55 23.67 15.05
CA ASP A 243 -7.23 22.59 14.34
C ASP A 243 -7.18 21.30 15.17
N GLU A 244 -8.32 20.86 15.66
CA GLU A 244 -8.49 19.64 16.46
C GLU A 244 -8.87 18.41 15.62
N SER A 245 -8.99 18.54 14.30
CA SER A 245 -9.41 17.43 13.41
C SER A 245 -8.33 16.35 13.28
N ILE A 246 -7.06 16.71 13.44
CA ILE A 246 -5.91 15.80 13.35
C ILE A 246 -4.99 15.97 14.57
N PRO A 247 -4.08 15.01 14.90
CA PRO A 247 -3.17 15.11 16.02
C PRO A 247 -2.23 16.33 15.94
N VAL A 248 -1.73 16.81 17.08
CA VAL A 248 -0.72 17.90 17.12
C VAL A 248 0.69 17.41 16.77
N GLY A 249 0.90 16.10 16.72
CA GLY A 249 2.14 15.45 16.32
C GLY A 249 1.95 13.94 16.24
N MET A 250 2.94 13.28 15.65
CA MET A 250 2.94 11.83 15.50
C MET A 250 4.31 11.28 15.92
N ASN A 251 4.30 10.19 16.67
CA ASN A 251 5.51 9.45 17.02
C ASN A 251 5.38 8.02 16.49
N PHE A 252 6.30 7.64 15.63
CA PHE A 252 6.38 6.28 15.11
C PHE A 252 7.58 5.57 15.72
N PHE A 253 7.36 4.39 16.29
CA PHE A 253 8.38 3.56 16.93
C PHE A 253 8.73 2.41 15.98
N ILE A 254 10.01 2.33 15.60
CA ILE A 254 10.51 1.38 14.62
C ILE A 254 10.71 0.04 15.32
N ASP A 255 10.10 -1.02 14.77
CA ASP A 255 10.21 -2.40 15.23
C ASP A 255 9.92 -2.59 16.74
N ALA A 256 8.92 -1.85 17.26
CA ALA A 256 8.52 -1.94 18.67
C ALA A 256 8.06 -3.38 19.02
N LYS A 257 8.74 -4.01 19.98
CA LYS A 257 8.52 -5.42 20.36
C LYS A 257 7.21 -5.63 21.12
N GLU A 258 6.76 -4.62 21.88
CA GLU A 258 5.61 -4.71 22.76
C GLU A 258 4.38 -3.95 22.23
N ALA A 259 4.28 -3.83 20.88
CA ALA A 259 3.28 -2.99 20.23
C ALA A 259 1.84 -3.32 20.62
N CYS A 260 1.49 -4.60 20.80
CA CYS A 260 0.17 -5.01 21.28
C CYS A 260 -0.08 -4.56 22.73
N SER A 261 0.90 -4.73 23.62
CA SER A 261 0.84 -4.30 25.01
C SER A 261 0.72 -2.77 25.12
N ASP A 262 1.53 -2.03 24.35
CA ASP A 262 1.52 -0.56 24.28
C ASP A 262 0.19 -0.02 23.73
N PHE A 263 -0.45 -0.75 22.84
CA PHE A 263 -1.81 -0.44 22.37
C PHE A 263 -2.84 -0.69 23.49
N CYS A 264 -2.75 -1.82 24.18
CA CYS A 264 -3.67 -2.21 25.25
C CYS A 264 -3.63 -1.25 26.45
N ASP A 265 -2.48 -0.70 26.80
CA ASP A 265 -2.33 0.29 27.90
C ASP A 265 -2.63 1.73 27.46
N GLY A 266 -2.91 1.96 26.16
CA GLY A 266 -3.26 3.25 25.58
C GLY A 266 -2.06 4.15 25.29
N THR A 267 -0.85 3.61 25.27
CA THR A 267 0.37 4.29 24.80
C THR A 267 0.28 4.50 23.29
N PHE A 268 -0.08 3.45 22.51
CA PHE A 268 -0.32 3.56 21.09
C PHE A 268 -1.79 3.88 20.76
N GLY A 269 -1.99 4.67 19.71
CA GLY A 269 -3.30 5.07 19.21
C GLY A 269 -3.90 4.06 18.21
N ALA A 270 -3.05 3.22 17.61
CA ALA A 270 -3.49 2.18 16.69
C ALA A 270 -2.56 0.97 16.72
N TYR A 271 -3.09 -0.19 16.32
CA TYR A 271 -2.36 -1.45 16.23
C TYR A 271 -2.88 -2.29 15.08
N ILE A 272 -1.98 -2.92 14.33
CA ILE A 272 -2.31 -3.84 13.22
C ILE A 272 -1.84 -5.25 13.57
N THR A 273 -2.68 -6.25 13.26
CA THR A 273 -2.33 -7.65 13.44
C THR A 273 -3.09 -8.55 12.47
N ASP A 274 -2.49 -9.69 12.15
CA ASP A 274 -3.10 -10.86 11.50
C ASP A 274 -3.08 -12.10 12.42
N SER A 275 -2.83 -11.91 13.73
CA SER A 275 -2.85 -12.97 14.72
C SER A 275 -4.27 -13.23 15.22
N ALA A 276 -4.79 -14.44 14.99
CA ALA A 276 -6.12 -14.85 15.45
C ALA A 276 -6.29 -14.74 16.98
N GLU A 277 -5.23 -14.98 17.77
CA GLU A 277 -5.25 -14.85 19.23
C GLU A 277 -5.46 -13.38 19.64
N GLU A 278 -4.67 -12.46 19.08
CA GLU A 278 -4.78 -11.02 19.37
C GLU A 278 -6.09 -10.44 18.87
N ILE A 279 -6.56 -10.85 17.67
CA ILE A 279 -7.86 -10.44 17.12
C ILE A 279 -8.99 -10.85 18.08
N SER A 280 -8.98 -12.10 18.57
CA SER A 280 -9.97 -12.59 19.53
C SER A 280 -9.96 -11.80 20.84
N GLU A 281 -8.79 -11.39 21.31
CA GLU A 281 -8.64 -10.59 22.53
C GLU A 281 -9.12 -9.14 22.36
N LEU A 282 -8.79 -8.50 21.21
CA LEU A 282 -8.96 -7.07 21.00
C LEU A 282 -10.34 -6.71 20.43
N SER A 283 -10.95 -7.55 19.59
CA SER A 283 -12.19 -7.25 18.86
C SER A 283 -13.41 -6.97 19.77
N GLY A 284 -13.41 -7.52 20.98
CA GLY A 284 -14.44 -7.23 21.99
C GLY A 284 -14.22 -5.93 22.80
N LYS A 285 -13.07 -5.29 22.65
CA LYS A 285 -12.65 -4.14 23.49
C LYS A 285 -12.46 -2.85 22.69
N TYR A 286 -12.08 -2.95 21.41
CA TYR A 286 -11.68 -1.83 20.57
C TYR A 286 -12.47 -1.81 19.25
N THR A 287 -12.58 -0.63 18.63
CA THR A 287 -13.05 -0.50 17.26
C THR A 287 -11.94 -0.91 16.30
N TYR A 288 -12.30 -1.53 15.18
CA TYR A 288 -11.33 -1.95 14.18
C TYR A 288 -11.92 -1.86 12.76
N ASN A 289 -11.04 -1.74 11.79
CA ASN A 289 -11.32 -1.94 10.37
C ASN A 289 -10.60 -3.19 9.89
N THR A 290 -11.18 -3.85 8.88
CA THR A 290 -10.57 -5.00 8.22
C THR A 290 -10.25 -4.66 6.77
N TYR A 291 -9.11 -5.15 6.30
CA TYR A 291 -8.64 -4.91 4.94
C TYR A 291 -8.20 -6.22 4.31
N GLU A 292 -8.70 -6.48 3.11
CA GLU A 292 -8.38 -7.66 2.32
C GLU A 292 -7.68 -7.19 1.04
N THR A 293 -6.35 -7.07 1.09
CA THR A 293 -5.54 -6.47 0.02
C THR A 293 -4.52 -7.41 -0.59
N ALA A 294 -4.49 -8.66 -0.14
CA ALA A 294 -3.53 -9.64 -0.62
C ALA A 294 -4.17 -11.01 -0.83
N VAL A 295 -3.64 -11.72 -1.81
CA VAL A 295 -3.96 -13.13 -2.08
C VAL A 295 -2.70 -13.97 -1.99
N TRP A 296 -2.80 -15.08 -1.29
CA TRP A 296 -1.81 -16.14 -1.27
C TRP A 296 -2.12 -17.17 -2.33
N GLY A 297 -1.11 -17.62 -3.05
CA GLY A 297 -1.28 -18.63 -4.08
C GLY A 297 -0.03 -19.46 -4.30
N LEU A 298 -0.23 -20.60 -4.95
CA LEU A 298 0.86 -21.47 -5.35
C LEU A 298 1.48 -20.98 -6.65
N VAL A 299 2.81 -20.91 -6.66
CA VAL A 299 3.63 -20.73 -7.85
C VAL A 299 4.45 -21.98 -8.07
N PHE A 300 4.50 -22.46 -9.30
CA PHE A 300 5.17 -23.71 -9.69
C PHE A 300 6.46 -23.40 -10.45
N ASN A 301 7.55 -24.06 -10.11
CA ASN A 301 8.80 -23.92 -10.84
C ASN A 301 8.63 -24.43 -12.29
N PRO A 302 8.80 -23.56 -13.31
CA PRO A 302 8.52 -23.93 -14.70
C PRO A 302 9.43 -25.02 -15.26
N LYS A 303 10.61 -25.23 -14.66
CA LYS A 303 11.53 -26.31 -15.05
C LYS A 303 11.03 -27.69 -14.64
N ARG A 304 10.24 -27.79 -13.58
CA ARG A 304 9.69 -29.05 -13.06
C ARG A 304 8.22 -29.24 -13.37
N PHE A 305 7.50 -28.14 -13.44
CA PHE A 305 6.05 -28.09 -13.70
C PHE A 305 5.77 -27.37 -15.03
N SER A 306 6.38 -27.84 -16.12
CA SER A 306 6.16 -27.26 -17.45
C SER A 306 4.74 -27.50 -17.99
N ASP A 307 4.10 -28.61 -17.58
CA ASP A 307 2.75 -28.98 -17.98
C ASP A 307 1.70 -28.23 -17.12
N ALA A 308 0.78 -27.53 -17.79
CA ALA A 308 -0.34 -26.84 -17.17
C ALA A 308 -1.28 -27.79 -16.41
N GLN A 309 -1.57 -28.98 -16.96
CA GLN A 309 -2.44 -29.95 -16.33
C GLN A 309 -1.86 -30.48 -15.02
N LEU A 310 -0.54 -30.67 -14.96
CA LEU A 310 0.14 -31.06 -13.74
C LEU A 310 -0.02 -29.97 -12.65
N ARG A 311 0.19 -28.68 -13.00
CA ARG A 311 -0.02 -27.57 -12.05
C ARG A 311 -1.45 -27.51 -11.54
N LEU A 312 -2.42 -27.61 -12.45
CA LEU A 312 -3.84 -27.58 -12.11
C LEU A 312 -4.26 -28.76 -11.21
N LYS A 313 -3.67 -29.94 -11.40
CA LYS A 313 -3.92 -31.12 -10.54
C LYS A 313 -3.47 -30.87 -9.09
N PHE A 314 -2.31 -30.25 -8.88
CA PHE A 314 -1.85 -29.84 -7.56
C PHE A 314 -2.73 -28.75 -6.97
N ALA A 315 -3.12 -27.75 -7.77
CA ALA A 315 -3.99 -26.66 -7.37
C ALA A 315 -5.40 -27.13 -6.96
N GLU A 316 -5.99 -28.10 -7.68
CA GLU A 316 -7.30 -28.68 -7.36
C GLU A 316 -7.34 -29.32 -5.96
N LYS A 317 -6.25 -29.98 -5.57
CA LYS A 317 -6.10 -30.64 -4.27
C LYS A 317 -5.50 -29.72 -3.20
N CYS A 318 -5.40 -28.43 -3.47
CA CYS A 318 -4.98 -27.43 -2.50
C CYS A 318 -6.20 -26.65 -2.00
N THR A 319 -6.61 -26.92 -0.78
CA THR A 319 -7.72 -26.23 -0.14
C THR A 319 -7.32 -25.81 1.26
N PHE A 320 -7.48 -24.51 1.53
CA PHE A 320 -7.30 -23.92 2.84
C PHE A 320 -8.67 -23.74 3.50
N SER A 321 -8.74 -23.91 4.81
CA SER A 321 -9.93 -23.61 5.58
C SER A 321 -10.02 -22.13 5.90
N ASP A 322 -11.23 -21.60 5.91
CA ASP A 322 -11.46 -20.20 6.31
C ASP A 322 -11.17 -20.01 7.80
N SER A 323 -10.60 -18.86 8.13
CA SER A 323 -10.37 -18.36 9.49
C SER A 323 -10.66 -16.86 9.57
N ASP A 324 -10.38 -16.24 10.71
CA ASP A 324 -10.51 -14.79 10.86
C ASP A 324 -9.53 -14.03 9.95
N CYS A 325 -8.30 -14.56 9.79
CA CYS A 325 -7.23 -13.93 9.04
C CYS A 325 -7.17 -14.35 7.56
N TYR A 326 -7.69 -15.53 7.22
CA TYR A 326 -7.58 -16.12 5.89
C TYR A 326 -8.92 -16.63 5.39
N ARG A 327 -9.26 -16.28 4.14
CA ARG A 327 -10.49 -16.76 3.48
C ARG A 327 -10.14 -17.42 2.15
N SER A 328 -10.84 -18.47 1.82
CA SER A 328 -10.67 -19.16 0.54
C SER A 328 -10.74 -18.17 -0.63
N ALA A 329 -9.77 -18.23 -1.53
CA ALA A 329 -9.69 -17.37 -2.71
C ALA A 329 -9.50 -18.19 -3.99
N TRP A 330 -10.09 -17.71 -5.08
CA TRP A 330 -9.95 -18.30 -6.42
C TRP A 330 -9.74 -17.25 -7.52
N ARG A 331 -9.51 -15.99 -7.10
CA ARG A 331 -9.14 -14.88 -7.96
C ARG A 331 -7.84 -14.26 -7.50
N ILE A 332 -7.16 -13.60 -8.43
CA ILE A 332 -5.91 -12.87 -8.17
C ILE A 332 -6.19 -11.42 -7.79
N THR A 333 -7.30 -10.88 -8.30
CA THR A 333 -7.71 -9.49 -8.08
C THR A 333 -8.91 -9.41 -7.15
N PRO A 334 -9.04 -8.34 -6.34
CA PRO A 334 -10.21 -8.17 -5.46
C PRO A 334 -11.53 -8.01 -6.26
N PRO A 335 -12.67 -8.46 -5.72
CA PRO A 335 -12.77 -9.32 -4.54
C PRO A 335 -12.32 -10.76 -4.85
N PHE A 336 -11.43 -11.32 -4.02
CA PHE A 336 -10.70 -12.57 -4.31
C PHE A 336 -11.56 -13.84 -4.36
N ASN A 337 -12.77 -13.80 -3.83
CA ASN A 337 -13.72 -14.91 -3.75
C ASN A 337 -15.04 -14.64 -4.51
N TYR A 338 -15.06 -13.67 -5.42
CA TYR A 338 -16.25 -13.31 -6.17
C TYR A 338 -16.48 -14.24 -7.39
N GLY A 339 -17.74 -14.59 -7.64
CA GLY A 339 -18.13 -15.45 -8.75
C GLY A 339 -17.94 -16.94 -8.47
N GLU A 340 -18.08 -17.75 -9.49
CA GLU A 340 -17.87 -19.21 -9.39
C GLU A 340 -16.36 -19.52 -9.42
N LYS A 341 -15.94 -20.49 -8.59
CA LYS A 341 -14.60 -21.05 -8.66
C LYS A 341 -14.44 -21.72 -10.03
N ASN A 342 -13.54 -21.20 -10.88
CA ASN A 342 -13.22 -21.82 -12.15
C ASN A 342 -12.68 -23.23 -11.89
N SER A 343 -13.50 -24.26 -12.16
CA SER A 343 -13.04 -25.63 -12.25
C SER A 343 -12.37 -25.76 -13.62
N ALA A 344 -11.04 -25.62 -13.68
CA ALA A 344 -10.32 -25.97 -14.88
C ALA A 344 -10.65 -27.41 -15.27
N SER A 345 -11.04 -27.64 -16.52
CA SER A 345 -11.33 -29.00 -16.99
C SER A 345 -10.02 -29.81 -17.03
N LEU A 346 -9.82 -30.64 -16.02
CA LEU A 346 -8.71 -31.60 -16.03
C LEU A 346 -9.02 -32.67 -17.08
N SER A 347 -8.19 -32.74 -18.09
CA SER A 347 -8.48 -33.56 -19.29
C SER A 347 -7.73 -34.91 -19.33
N ALA A 348 -6.90 -35.23 -18.35
CA ALA A 348 -6.04 -36.41 -18.46
C ALA A 348 -5.89 -37.25 -17.20
N ASP A 349 -6.19 -38.51 -17.30
CA ASP A 349 -5.88 -39.55 -16.32
C ASP A 349 -4.40 -39.95 -16.27
N ASP A 350 -3.61 -39.66 -17.33
CA ASP A 350 -2.25 -40.14 -17.59
C ASP A 350 -1.15 -39.07 -17.36
N ILE A 351 -1.29 -38.17 -16.37
CA ILE A 351 -0.24 -37.21 -16.04
C ILE A 351 0.80 -37.88 -15.13
N GLU A 352 2.07 -37.86 -15.58
CA GLU A 352 3.21 -38.36 -14.80
C GLU A 352 3.45 -37.48 -13.58
N MET A 353 3.30 -38.04 -12.37
CA MET A 353 3.53 -37.34 -11.12
C MET A 353 5.02 -37.34 -10.74
N PRO A 354 5.58 -36.26 -10.21
CA PRO A 354 6.93 -36.26 -9.68
C PRO A 354 7.01 -37.17 -8.45
N ALA A 355 8.15 -37.86 -8.27
CA ALA A 355 8.34 -38.72 -7.11
C ALA A 355 8.37 -37.93 -5.76
N SER A 356 8.80 -36.69 -5.82
CA SER A 356 8.89 -35.82 -4.65
C SER A 356 8.70 -34.35 -5.00
N VAL A 357 8.15 -33.56 -4.06
CA VAL A 357 7.93 -32.13 -4.19
C VAL A 357 8.34 -31.41 -2.91
N ASN A 358 9.07 -30.30 -3.05
CA ASN A 358 9.40 -29.39 -1.96
C ASN A 358 8.61 -28.09 -2.10
N VAL A 359 7.86 -27.76 -1.07
CA VAL A 359 7.12 -26.49 -0.97
C VAL A 359 7.92 -25.53 -0.13
N VAL A 360 8.13 -24.31 -0.64
CA VAL A 360 8.75 -23.21 0.11
C VAL A 360 7.68 -22.19 0.44
N MET A 361 7.64 -21.75 1.70
CA MET A 361 6.69 -20.75 2.16
C MET A 361 7.36 -19.82 3.19
N PRO A 362 6.83 -18.59 3.42
CA PRO A 362 7.32 -17.74 4.49
C PRO A 362 6.97 -18.32 5.86
N GLN A 363 7.65 -17.84 6.90
CA GLN A 363 7.34 -18.21 8.28
C GLN A 363 5.98 -17.62 8.68
N ASN A 364 4.99 -18.49 8.83
CA ASN A 364 3.65 -18.15 9.33
C ASN A 364 3.00 -19.43 9.88
N MET A 365 2.68 -19.41 11.16
CA MET A 365 2.22 -20.62 11.85
C MET A 365 0.88 -21.16 11.30
N GLU A 366 -0.09 -20.27 11.03
CA GLU A 366 -1.39 -20.67 10.53
C GLU A 366 -1.31 -21.20 9.09
N LEU A 367 -0.62 -20.50 8.19
CA LEU A 367 -0.41 -20.95 6.81
C LEU A 367 0.40 -22.25 6.76
N ARG A 368 1.34 -22.48 7.71
CA ARG A 368 2.10 -23.73 7.82
C ARG A 368 1.19 -24.91 8.15
N GLU A 369 0.28 -24.77 9.11
CA GLU A 369 -0.66 -25.83 9.46
C GLU A 369 -1.55 -26.19 8.27
N GLN A 370 -2.08 -25.19 7.57
CA GLN A 370 -2.86 -25.37 6.35
C GLN A 370 -2.05 -26.07 5.24
N MET A 371 -0.82 -25.60 4.99
CA MET A 371 0.04 -26.18 3.95
C MET A 371 0.50 -27.61 4.28
N ASN A 372 0.71 -27.93 5.55
CA ASN A 372 1.01 -29.30 5.98
C ASN A 372 -0.18 -30.25 5.73
N ALA A 373 -1.41 -29.80 5.94
CA ALA A 373 -2.61 -30.55 5.61
C ALA A 373 -2.70 -30.81 4.09
N VAL A 374 -2.44 -29.80 3.27
CA VAL A 374 -2.36 -29.92 1.80
C VAL A 374 -1.26 -30.88 1.38
N ALA A 375 -0.06 -30.80 1.96
CA ALA A 375 1.04 -31.70 1.68
C ALA A 375 0.66 -33.16 1.99
N GLN A 376 -0.10 -33.40 3.08
CA GLN A 376 -0.62 -34.73 3.40
C GLN A 376 -1.64 -35.23 2.39
N GLU A 377 -2.55 -34.34 1.92
CA GLU A 377 -3.50 -34.70 0.85
C GLU A 377 -2.78 -35.06 -0.44
N TRP A 378 -1.73 -34.32 -0.84
CA TRP A 378 -0.94 -34.64 -2.03
C TRP A 378 -0.17 -35.97 -1.90
N ARG A 379 0.38 -36.29 -0.71
CA ARG A 379 1.00 -37.61 -0.44
C ARG A 379 0.00 -38.72 -0.66
N THR A 380 -1.22 -38.54 -0.17
CA THR A 380 -2.27 -39.58 -0.23
C THR A 380 -2.84 -39.69 -1.64
N SER A 381 -3.20 -38.58 -2.28
CA SER A 381 -3.88 -38.56 -3.58
C SER A 381 -2.96 -38.89 -4.74
N PHE A 382 -1.67 -38.51 -4.65
CA PHE A 382 -0.71 -38.66 -5.75
C PHE A 382 0.37 -39.70 -5.52
N GLY A 383 0.47 -40.25 -4.30
CA GLY A 383 1.50 -41.22 -3.95
C GLY A 383 2.94 -40.68 -3.95
N ILE A 384 3.11 -39.38 -3.75
CA ILE A 384 4.38 -38.66 -3.82
C ILE A 384 4.97 -38.39 -2.45
N SER A 385 6.27 -38.10 -2.34
CA SER A 385 6.86 -37.48 -1.18
C SER A 385 6.67 -35.95 -1.25
N CYS A 386 6.25 -35.32 -0.15
CA CYS A 386 6.09 -33.88 -0.09
C CYS A 386 6.68 -33.31 1.22
N SER A 387 7.50 -32.25 1.11
CA SER A 387 8.10 -31.56 2.25
C SER A 387 7.76 -30.07 2.20
N VAL A 388 7.51 -29.48 3.37
CA VAL A 388 7.23 -28.04 3.52
C VAL A 388 8.41 -27.40 4.26
N PHE A 389 8.97 -26.33 3.72
CA PHE A 389 10.11 -25.58 4.24
C PHE A 389 9.72 -24.13 4.51
N GLU A 390 10.08 -23.62 5.69
CA GLU A 390 9.88 -22.24 6.13
C GLU A 390 11.24 -21.61 6.46
N PRO A 391 12.02 -21.20 5.47
CA PRO A 391 13.28 -20.53 5.74
C PRO A 391 13.05 -19.14 6.34
N GLU A 392 14.09 -18.54 6.93
CA GLU A 392 14.08 -17.13 7.30
C GLU A 392 13.75 -16.24 6.08
N THR A 393 13.13 -15.07 6.33
CA THR A 393 12.60 -14.18 5.30
C THR A 393 13.59 -13.89 4.17
N GLN A 394 14.83 -13.51 4.49
CA GLN A 394 15.84 -13.23 3.47
C GLN A 394 16.17 -14.46 2.60
N THR A 395 16.23 -15.65 3.20
CA THR A 395 16.46 -16.90 2.49
C THR A 395 15.28 -17.30 1.62
N TYR A 396 14.05 -17.05 2.11
CA TYR A 396 12.83 -17.26 1.34
C TYR A 396 12.80 -16.40 0.07
N GLU A 397 13.06 -15.10 0.18
CA GLU A 397 13.12 -14.18 -0.95
C GLU A 397 14.21 -14.57 -1.96
N GLN A 398 15.39 -14.93 -1.49
CA GLN A 398 16.48 -15.41 -2.36
C GLN A 398 16.11 -16.67 -3.13
N ARG A 399 15.40 -17.61 -2.50
CA ARG A 399 14.91 -18.83 -3.17
C ARG A 399 13.85 -18.51 -4.21
N LEU A 400 12.92 -17.60 -3.94
CA LEU A 400 11.95 -17.16 -4.94
C LEU A 400 12.64 -16.56 -6.17
N GLN A 401 13.59 -15.66 -5.97
CA GLN A 401 14.29 -14.99 -7.06
C GLN A 401 15.20 -15.92 -7.87
N SER A 402 15.85 -16.87 -7.21
CA SER A 402 16.71 -17.86 -7.88
C SER A 402 15.94 -19.02 -8.52
N GLY A 403 14.65 -19.19 -8.19
CA GLY A 403 13.86 -20.35 -8.59
C GLY A 403 14.28 -21.64 -7.87
N ASP A 404 14.83 -21.57 -6.66
CA ASP A 404 15.22 -22.73 -5.84
C ASP A 404 14.04 -23.27 -5.02
N TYR A 405 13.02 -23.74 -5.72
CA TYR A 405 11.82 -24.39 -5.17
C TYR A 405 11.17 -25.29 -6.22
N ASP A 406 10.32 -26.20 -5.79
CA ASP A 406 9.42 -26.94 -6.68
C ASP A 406 8.06 -26.24 -6.77
N ILE A 407 7.49 -25.95 -5.61
CA ILE A 407 6.28 -25.13 -5.44
C ILE A 407 6.61 -24.08 -4.38
N ALA A 408 6.12 -22.86 -4.56
CA ALA A 408 6.19 -21.80 -3.56
C ALA A 408 4.80 -21.26 -3.21
N LEU A 409 4.53 -21.02 -1.94
CA LEU A 409 3.36 -20.25 -1.49
C LEU A 409 3.75 -18.77 -1.46
N VAL A 410 3.15 -17.96 -2.32
CA VAL A 410 3.56 -16.58 -2.56
C VAL A 410 2.39 -15.63 -2.31
N ARG A 411 2.68 -14.50 -1.69
CA ARG A 411 1.74 -13.38 -1.48
C ARG A 411 1.78 -12.41 -2.65
N ILE A 412 0.63 -12.12 -3.23
CA ILE A 412 0.44 -11.05 -4.22
C ILE A 412 -0.46 -9.97 -3.59
N SER A 413 0.04 -8.77 -3.55
CA SER A 413 -0.70 -7.58 -3.10
C SER A 413 -0.62 -6.48 -4.15
N GLY A 414 -1.67 -5.68 -4.27
CA GLY A 414 -1.66 -4.46 -5.07
C GLY A 414 -0.95 -3.32 -4.34
N THR A 415 -0.39 -2.39 -5.07
CA THR A 415 0.07 -1.09 -4.55
C THR A 415 -1.08 -0.08 -4.46
N ASN A 416 -2.24 -0.47 -4.94
CA ASN A 416 -3.52 0.24 -4.91
C ASN A 416 -4.66 -0.74 -5.23
N SER A 417 -5.91 -0.28 -5.26
CA SER A 417 -7.09 -1.12 -5.49
C SER A 417 -7.30 -1.56 -6.95
N SER A 418 -6.50 -1.07 -7.90
CA SER A 418 -6.69 -1.42 -9.32
C SER A 418 -6.29 -2.87 -9.61
N LYS A 419 -7.00 -3.53 -10.53
CA LYS A 419 -6.63 -4.89 -10.97
C LYS A 419 -5.25 -4.93 -11.61
N TYR A 420 -4.85 -3.84 -12.28
CA TYR A 420 -3.51 -3.71 -12.85
C TYR A 420 -2.41 -3.88 -11.78
N ALA A 421 -2.59 -3.30 -10.59
CA ALA A 421 -1.61 -3.38 -9.52
C ALA A 421 -1.29 -4.83 -9.08
N TYR A 422 -2.27 -5.72 -9.16
CA TYR A 422 -2.11 -7.15 -8.87
C TYR A 422 -1.54 -7.92 -10.07
N LEU A 423 -2.13 -7.73 -11.25
CA LEU A 423 -1.76 -8.49 -12.45
C LEU A 423 -0.39 -8.11 -13.00
N SER A 424 0.07 -6.87 -12.79
CA SER A 424 1.40 -6.41 -13.18
C SER A 424 2.55 -7.16 -12.48
N ALA A 425 2.27 -7.82 -11.35
CA ALA A 425 3.23 -8.71 -10.70
C ALA A 425 3.70 -9.85 -11.62
N PHE A 426 2.89 -10.23 -12.61
CA PHE A 426 3.15 -11.33 -13.52
C PHE A 426 3.69 -10.90 -14.89
N LEU A 427 3.94 -9.61 -15.14
CA LEU A 427 4.59 -9.15 -16.37
C LEU A 427 5.96 -9.81 -16.56
N SER A 428 6.35 -10.08 -17.80
CA SER A 428 7.62 -10.77 -18.12
C SER A 428 8.86 -10.08 -17.54
N ASN A 429 8.81 -8.76 -17.34
CA ASN A 429 9.89 -7.96 -16.79
C ASN A 429 9.71 -7.60 -15.30
N SER A 430 8.63 -8.08 -14.67
CA SER A 430 8.36 -7.78 -13.25
C SER A 430 9.31 -8.56 -12.33
N PRO A 431 9.96 -7.90 -11.37
CA PRO A 431 10.78 -8.58 -10.36
C PRO A 431 9.94 -9.45 -9.42
N ARG A 432 8.62 -9.28 -9.41
CA ARG A 432 7.66 -10.09 -8.64
C ARG A 432 7.13 -11.29 -9.42
N ASN A 433 7.56 -11.48 -10.67
CA ASN A 433 7.12 -12.61 -11.50
C ASN A 433 7.89 -13.88 -11.14
N PHE A 434 7.45 -14.57 -10.11
CA PHE A 434 8.03 -15.85 -9.69
C PHE A 434 7.53 -17.05 -10.51
N THR A 435 6.51 -16.85 -11.38
CA THR A 435 5.98 -17.93 -12.22
C THR A 435 6.90 -18.32 -13.37
N GLY A 436 7.89 -17.45 -13.69
CA GLY A 436 8.75 -17.60 -14.86
C GLY A 436 8.02 -17.46 -16.20
N GLN A 437 6.76 -16.98 -16.17
CA GLN A 437 6.02 -16.72 -17.41
C GLN A 437 6.70 -15.55 -18.18
N ASN A 438 6.76 -15.65 -19.51
CA ASN A 438 7.31 -14.63 -20.40
C ASN A 438 6.45 -14.47 -21.67
N SER A 439 5.14 -14.59 -21.50
CA SER A 439 4.17 -14.54 -22.59
C SER A 439 3.98 -13.10 -23.08
N LYS A 440 4.44 -12.83 -24.30
CA LYS A 440 4.15 -11.55 -24.98
C LYS A 440 2.65 -11.29 -25.13
N LYS A 441 1.83 -12.35 -25.20
CA LYS A 441 0.37 -12.23 -25.24
C LYS A 441 -0.14 -11.62 -23.94
N PHE A 442 0.31 -12.13 -22.77
CA PHE A 442 -0.08 -11.62 -21.46
C PHE A 442 0.36 -10.16 -21.28
N ASP A 443 1.61 -9.86 -21.60
CA ASP A 443 2.14 -8.48 -21.48
C ASP A 443 1.34 -7.51 -22.38
N HIS A 444 0.98 -7.95 -23.60
CA HIS A 444 0.18 -7.15 -24.53
C HIS A 444 -1.25 -6.91 -24.05
N ILE A 445 -1.89 -7.92 -23.42
CA ILE A 445 -3.23 -7.76 -22.84
C ILE A 445 -3.20 -6.66 -21.77
N LEU A 446 -2.23 -6.69 -20.85
CA LEU A 446 -2.11 -5.68 -19.79
C LEU A 446 -1.73 -4.30 -20.32
N ASP A 447 -0.86 -4.22 -21.33
CA ASP A 447 -0.54 -2.97 -22.01
C ASP A 447 -1.77 -2.37 -22.73
N SER A 448 -2.61 -3.21 -23.31
CA SER A 448 -3.86 -2.80 -23.93
C SER A 448 -4.88 -2.32 -22.89
N ALA A 449 -5.00 -3.03 -21.78
CA ALA A 449 -5.86 -2.61 -20.65
C ALA A 449 -5.48 -1.22 -20.15
N LYS A 450 -4.18 -0.95 -19.96
CA LYS A 450 -3.68 0.33 -19.49
C LYS A 450 -4.02 1.51 -20.40
N LYS A 451 -4.04 1.28 -21.71
CA LYS A 451 -4.31 2.29 -22.76
C LYS A 451 -5.80 2.45 -23.09
N GLU A 452 -6.66 1.55 -22.61
CA GLU A 452 -8.08 1.54 -22.92
C GLU A 452 -8.87 2.52 -22.04
N GLN A 453 -9.58 3.46 -22.65
CA GLN A 453 -10.39 4.45 -21.97
C GLN A 453 -11.80 3.94 -21.60
N ASN A 454 -12.31 2.99 -22.39
CA ASN A 454 -13.62 2.41 -22.10
C ASN A 454 -13.49 1.40 -20.95
N GLU A 455 -14.11 1.71 -19.82
CA GLU A 455 -14.05 0.90 -18.61
C GLU A 455 -14.47 -0.56 -18.84
N ALA A 456 -15.56 -0.79 -19.58
CA ALA A 456 -16.06 -2.16 -19.83
C ALA A 456 -15.08 -2.98 -20.69
N ILE A 457 -14.41 -2.36 -21.67
CA ILE A 457 -13.39 -3.01 -22.48
C ILE A 457 -12.13 -3.24 -21.65
N ARG A 458 -11.70 -2.26 -20.85
CA ARG A 458 -10.56 -2.40 -19.93
C ARG A 458 -10.76 -3.56 -18.96
N GLU A 459 -11.96 -3.65 -18.35
CA GLU A 459 -12.32 -4.76 -17.47
C GLU A 459 -12.29 -6.13 -18.18
N SER A 460 -12.62 -6.18 -19.46
CA SER A 460 -12.52 -7.41 -20.24
C SER A 460 -11.05 -7.85 -20.44
N TYR A 461 -10.13 -6.91 -20.66
CA TYR A 461 -8.69 -7.21 -20.72
C TYR A 461 -8.15 -7.72 -19.38
N TYR A 462 -8.52 -7.10 -18.26
CA TYR A 462 -8.11 -7.60 -16.94
C TYR A 462 -8.66 -9.01 -16.69
N SER A 463 -9.89 -9.28 -17.06
CA SER A 463 -10.49 -10.61 -16.96
C SER A 463 -9.78 -11.64 -17.84
N GLU A 464 -9.39 -11.28 -19.08
CA GLU A 464 -8.60 -12.14 -19.97
C GLU A 464 -7.21 -12.42 -19.39
N ALA A 465 -6.53 -11.41 -18.84
CA ALA A 465 -5.22 -11.58 -18.22
C ALA A 465 -5.28 -12.49 -16.98
N GLU A 466 -6.27 -12.28 -16.12
CA GLU A 466 -6.47 -13.13 -14.94
C GLU A 466 -6.78 -14.58 -15.33
N SER A 467 -7.69 -14.79 -16.30
CA SER A 467 -8.02 -16.13 -16.83
C SER A 467 -6.80 -16.84 -17.40
N PHE A 468 -5.93 -16.12 -18.10
CA PHE A 468 -4.68 -16.69 -18.64
C PHE A 468 -3.81 -17.31 -17.55
N LEU A 469 -3.66 -16.63 -16.39
CA LEU A 469 -2.87 -17.13 -15.28
C LEU A 469 -3.54 -18.31 -14.59
N LEU A 470 -4.84 -18.21 -14.34
CA LEU A 470 -5.62 -19.23 -13.65
C LEU A 470 -5.76 -20.53 -14.46
N GLU A 471 -6.13 -20.43 -15.75
CA GLU A 471 -6.35 -21.58 -16.64
C GLU A 471 -5.04 -22.30 -16.98
N SER A 472 -3.92 -21.59 -16.99
CA SER A 472 -2.60 -22.20 -17.18
C SER A 472 -2.00 -22.74 -15.87
N GLY A 473 -2.63 -22.50 -14.73
CA GLY A 473 -2.10 -22.86 -13.41
C GLY A 473 -0.77 -22.18 -13.06
N LEU A 474 -0.44 -21.08 -13.72
CA LEU A 474 0.81 -20.34 -13.41
C LEU A 474 0.78 -19.72 -12.01
N PHE A 475 -0.39 -19.28 -11.61
CA PHE A 475 -0.68 -18.89 -10.24
C PHE A 475 -2.01 -19.53 -9.81
N ALA A 476 -1.99 -20.26 -8.71
CA ALA A 476 -3.18 -20.89 -8.15
C ALA A 476 -3.53 -20.24 -6.82
N PRO A 477 -4.52 -19.31 -6.79
CA PRO A 477 -4.97 -18.70 -5.55
C PRO A 477 -5.46 -19.76 -4.56
N VAL A 478 -5.15 -19.58 -3.27
CA VAL A 478 -5.57 -20.49 -2.20
C VAL A 478 -6.36 -19.76 -1.13
N CYS A 479 -5.88 -18.60 -0.66
CA CYS A 479 -6.60 -17.77 0.29
C CYS A 479 -6.27 -16.29 0.13
N SER A 480 -7.20 -15.42 0.50
CA SER A 480 -6.94 -14.00 0.75
C SER A 480 -6.56 -13.81 2.21
N GLN A 481 -5.80 -12.74 2.49
CA GLN A 481 -5.41 -12.32 3.84
C GLN A 481 -6.24 -11.12 4.27
N THR A 482 -6.74 -11.17 5.49
CA THR A 482 -7.46 -10.08 6.14
C THR A 482 -6.60 -9.52 7.26
N ASP A 483 -6.20 -8.26 7.14
CA ASP A 483 -5.49 -7.51 8.17
C ASP A 483 -6.51 -6.76 9.05
N TYR A 484 -6.31 -6.78 10.38
CA TYR A 484 -7.14 -6.08 11.35
C TYR A 484 -6.38 -4.87 11.89
N VAL A 485 -6.97 -3.70 11.77
CA VAL A 485 -6.41 -2.46 12.31
C VAL A 485 -7.30 -1.94 13.42
N PHE A 486 -6.80 -2.01 14.64
CA PHE A 486 -7.49 -1.55 15.85
C PHE A 486 -7.16 -0.10 16.13
N PHE A 487 -8.16 0.67 16.56
CA PHE A 487 -8.04 2.07 16.89
C PHE A 487 -8.42 2.34 18.34
N GLY A 488 -7.54 3.02 19.07
CA GLY A 488 -7.73 3.46 20.43
C GLY A 488 -8.28 4.89 20.52
N LYS A 489 -8.38 5.42 21.73
CA LYS A 489 -8.93 6.76 21.97
C LYS A 489 -8.11 7.90 21.35
N LYS A 490 -6.81 7.69 21.12
CA LYS A 490 -5.87 8.69 20.57
C LYS A 490 -5.65 8.49 19.07
N SER A 491 -6.72 8.28 18.30
CA SER A 491 -6.65 8.05 16.85
C SER A 491 -7.63 8.92 16.05
N GLN A 492 -8.26 9.92 16.65
CA GLN A 492 -9.19 10.81 15.94
C GLN A 492 -8.49 11.51 14.76
N GLY A 493 -9.09 11.50 13.56
CA GLY A 493 -8.49 12.07 12.36
C GLY A 493 -7.35 11.25 11.77
N MET A 494 -7.17 10.00 12.24
CA MET A 494 -6.25 9.03 11.65
C MET A 494 -7.01 7.97 10.89
N CYS A 495 -6.47 7.55 9.75
CA CYS A 495 -6.89 6.34 9.07
C CYS A 495 -5.66 5.45 8.77
N TYR A 496 -5.92 4.22 8.39
CA TYR A 496 -4.89 3.32 7.86
C TYR A 496 -5.16 3.08 6.37
N ASN A 497 -4.16 3.30 5.55
CA ASN A 497 -4.22 2.93 4.15
C ASN A 497 -3.54 1.56 3.95
N PRO A 498 -4.29 0.51 3.62
CA PRO A 498 -3.76 -0.85 3.57
C PRO A 498 -2.84 -1.11 2.37
N TYR A 499 -2.96 -0.32 1.30
CA TYR A 499 -2.10 -0.43 0.12
C TYR A 499 -0.72 0.20 0.34
N LEU A 500 -0.66 1.18 1.23
CA LEU A 500 0.57 1.85 1.61
C LEU A 500 1.19 1.24 2.88
N GLY A 501 0.43 0.45 3.63
CA GLY A 501 0.84 -0.02 4.95
C GLY A 501 1.05 1.13 5.94
N ALA A 502 0.27 2.22 5.84
CA ALA A 502 0.57 3.47 6.53
C ALA A 502 -0.63 4.06 7.28
N TYR A 503 -0.37 4.60 8.47
CA TYR A 503 -1.27 5.48 9.18
C TYR A 503 -1.15 6.91 8.64
N ILE A 504 -2.26 7.48 8.21
CA ILE A 504 -2.33 8.80 7.58
C ILE A 504 -3.31 9.68 8.35
N ALA A 505 -2.89 10.91 8.64
CA ALA A 505 -3.79 11.93 9.17
C ALA A 505 -4.61 12.52 8.02
N ILE A 506 -5.92 12.40 8.11
CA ILE A 506 -6.84 12.89 7.07
C ILE A 506 -7.63 14.08 7.60
N LYS A 507 -7.60 15.16 6.83
CA LYS A 507 -8.23 16.43 7.14
C LYS A 507 -9.56 16.59 6.40
#